data_5da0fe064956673d3c5bacf493741c79
#
_entry.id   5da0fe064956673d3c5bacf493741c79
#
_cell.length_a   1.000
_cell.length_b   1.000
_cell.length_c   1.000
_cell.angle_alpha   90.00
_cell.angle_beta   90.00
_cell.angle_gamma   90.00
#
_symmetry.space_group_name_H-M   'P 1'
#
loop_
_entity.id
_entity.type
_entity.pdbx_description
1 polymer ?
#
loop_
_entity_poly.entity_id
_entity_poly.type
_entity_poly.pdbx_seq_one_letter_code
_entity_poly.pdbx_strand_id
1 'polypeptide(L)'
;MTTLIELVGSAARQLEQAQVGFGHGTTNAFDEAAWLVLWRLGLPVDDLDAVESRTVTPQEAVQVQALVDERIATRKPAAYLTREAWLQGVPFYIDERSIVPRSFIAELIADGGFDDWLGDHTRRVLDLCTGNGSLAVLCAMAWPEVIVDGADISADALAVAAINRERHALEDRITLIESDGLASVNGPYDLIVCNPPYVNAASMAALPAEYRAEPELALAGGADGMDFIRRLFAGAPAHMTEHAVLVLEIGNERPFFEAAFPLLPVVWLDTSSGDDQVLLV
;
A
#
# COMPACT_ATOMS: atom_id res chain seq x y z
N MET A 1 -9.20 31.41 22.49
CA MET A 1 -9.79 30.74 21.31
C MET A 1 -8.69 29.81 20.80
N THR A 2 -9.00 28.53 20.59
CA THR A 2 -8.04 27.54 20.14
C THR A 2 -7.83 27.67 18.64
N THR A 3 -6.60 27.70 18.18
CA THR A 3 -6.25 27.66 16.76
C THR A 3 -6.20 26.24 16.24
N LEU A 4 -6.20 26.06 14.91
CA LEU A 4 -6.12 24.76 14.29
C LEU A 4 -4.81 24.04 14.67
N ILE A 5 -3.68 24.73 14.62
CA ILE A 5 -2.38 24.18 15.00
C ILE A 5 -2.31 23.77 16.48
N GLU A 6 -2.96 24.52 17.38
CA GLU A 6 -3.07 24.14 18.79
C GLU A 6 -3.90 22.85 18.96
N LEU A 7 -4.97 22.68 18.16
CA LEU A 7 -5.79 21.46 18.16
C LEU A 7 -4.99 20.27 17.63
N VAL A 8 -4.27 20.42 16.50
CA VAL A 8 -3.35 19.41 15.95
C VAL A 8 -2.32 18.99 17.00
N GLY A 9 -1.64 19.95 17.63
CA GLY A 9 -0.64 19.68 18.66
C GLY A 9 -1.23 19.00 19.91
N SER A 10 -2.49 19.26 20.24
CA SER A 10 -3.19 18.58 21.33
C SER A 10 -3.51 17.12 20.95
N ALA A 11 -4.01 16.88 19.75
CA ALA A 11 -4.29 15.55 19.22
C ALA A 11 -3.01 14.70 19.12
N ALA A 12 -1.92 15.28 18.60
CA ALA A 12 -0.63 14.60 18.50
C ALA A 12 -0.14 14.10 19.86
N ARG A 13 -0.17 14.95 20.89
CA ARG A 13 0.21 14.55 22.25
C ARG A 13 -0.65 13.42 22.82
N GLN A 14 -1.94 13.38 22.48
CA GLN A 14 -2.84 12.29 22.92
C GLN A 14 -2.48 10.96 22.24
N LEU A 15 -2.19 11.00 20.92
CA LEU A 15 -1.74 9.81 20.17
C LEU A 15 -0.41 9.28 20.73
N GLU A 16 0.58 10.16 21.01
CA GLU A 16 1.85 9.79 21.64
C GLU A 16 1.66 9.18 23.02
N GLN A 17 0.86 9.81 23.91
CA GLN A 17 0.59 9.32 25.25
C GLN A 17 -0.11 7.96 25.24
N ALA A 18 -0.96 7.73 24.26
CA ALA A 18 -1.63 6.46 24.04
C ALA A 18 -0.72 5.41 23.37
N GLN A 19 0.52 5.76 23.01
CA GLN A 19 1.48 4.88 22.33
C GLN A 19 0.86 4.25 21.06
N VAL A 20 0.22 5.06 20.24
CA VAL A 20 -0.35 4.64 18.96
C VAL A 20 0.79 4.31 18.00
N GLY A 21 0.67 3.19 17.28
CA GLY A 21 1.60 2.82 16.22
C GLY A 21 1.30 3.58 14.92
N PHE A 22 2.35 4.03 14.24
CA PHE A 22 2.30 4.69 12.95
C PHE A 22 2.88 3.78 11.86
N GLY A 23 2.79 4.16 10.57
CA GLY A 23 3.28 3.38 9.43
C GLY A 23 2.20 3.07 8.40
N HIS A 24 1.00 3.63 8.56
CA HIS A 24 -0.13 3.46 7.65
C HIS A 24 -0.45 4.79 6.92
N GLY A 25 0.57 5.37 6.27
CA GLY A 25 0.48 6.65 5.56
C GLY A 25 1.10 7.84 6.30
N THR A 26 1.39 7.68 7.60
CA THR A 26 2.12 8.66 8.42
C THR A 26 3.19 7.94 9.24
N THR A 27 4.25 8.66 9.62
CA THR A 27 5.39 8.10 10.38
C THR A 27 5.49 8.63 11.81
N ASN A 28 4.64 9.61 12.17
CA ASN A 28 4.67 10.24 13.48
C ASN A 28 3.29 10.77 13.89
N ALA A 29 3.16 11.10 15.18
CA ALA A 29 1.90 11.56 15.76
C ALA A 29 1.42 12.90 15.23
N PHE A 30 2.33 13.82 14.90
CA PHE A 30 1.95 15.16 14.43
C PHE A 30 1.30 15.09 13.04
N ASP A 31 1.90 14.37 12.11
CA ASP A 31 1.38 14.21 10.75
C ASP A 31 0.04 13.46 10.75
N GLU A 32 -0.09 12.41 11.57
CA GLU A 32 -1.38 11.70 11.70
C GLU A 32 -2.45 12.58 12.34
N ALA A 33 -2.10 13.36 13.36
CA ALA A 33 -3.03 14.32 13.97
C ALA A 33 -3.45 15.41 13.01
N ALA A 34 -2.52 15.96 12.21
CA ALA A 34 -2.82 16.95 11.18
C ALA A 34 -3.80 16.37 10.14
N TRP A 35 -3.52 15.17 9.64
CA TRP A 35 -4.43 14.47 8.72
C TRP A 35 -5.83 14.30 9.31
N LEU A 36 -5.96 13.72 10.51
CA LEU A 36 -7.26 13.48 11.16
C LEU A 36 -8.03 14.79 11.38
N VAL A 37 -7.35 15.85 11.84
CA VAL A 37 -7.96 17.18 12.10
C VAL A 37 -8.44 17.80 10.79
N LEU A 38 -7.58 17.89 9.78
CA LEU A 38 -7.90 18.49 8.48
C LEU A 38 -9.04 17.74 7.80
N TRP A 39 -8.92 16.40 7.73
CA TRP A 39 -9.96 15.54 7.14
C TRP A 39 -11.31 15.74 7.86
N ARG A 40 -11.32 15.72 9.20
CA ARG A 40 -12.56 15.85 9.98
C ARG A 40 -13.25 17.17 9.77
N LEU A 41 -12.49 18.22 9.50
CA LEU A 41 -13.00 19.58 9.28
C LEU A 41 -13.24 19.91 7.80
N GLY A 42 -13.02 18.97 6.88
CA GLY A 42 -13.17 19.15 5.44
C GLY A 42 -12.20 20.16 4.85
N LEU A 43 -10.99 20.26 5.42
CA LEU A 43 -9.90 21.12 4.97
C LEU A 43 -8.93 20.33 4.09
N PRO A 44 -8.15 20.99 3.21
CA PRO A 44 -7.09 20.32 2.44
C PRO A 44 -6.11 19.60 3.37
N VAL A 45 -5.90 18.31 3.15
CA VAL A 45 -5.07 17.46 4.03
C VAL A 45 -3.58 17.68 3.83
N ASP A 46 -3.19 18.32 2.74
CA ASP A 46 -1.82 18.59 2.31
C ASP A 46 -1.37 20.05 2.53
N ASP A 47 -2.24 20.91 3.08
CA ASP A 47 -1.95 22.35 3.22
C ASP A 47 -2.31 22.86 4.64
N LEU A 48 -1.65 22.28 5.65
CA LEU A 48 -1.82 22.72 7.05
C LEU A 48 -1.41 24.19 7.24
N ASP A 49 -0.33 24.62 6.60
CA ASP A 49 0.25 25.95 6.76
C ASP A 49 -0.73 27.07 6.36
N ALA A 50 -1.51 26.85 5.31
CA ALA A 50 -2.51 27.84 4.87
C ALA A 50 -3.65 28.04 5.87
N VAL A 51 -3.89 27.10 6.78
CA VAL A 51 -5.05 27.08 7.68
C VAL A 51 -4.68 27.02 9.18
N GLU A 52 -3.40 26.94 9.52
CA GLU A 52 -2.90 26.71 10.89
C GLU A 52 -3.41 27.73 11.92
N SER A 53 -3.54 29.00 11.50
CA SER A 53 -3.99 30.11 12.36
C SER A 53 -5.52 30.22 12.48
N ARG A 54 -6.28 29.41 11.73
CA ARG A 54 -7.74 29.38 11.74
C ARG A 54 -8.25 29.11 13.17
N THR A 55 -9.20 29.92 13.64
CA THR A 55 -9.88 29.65 14.90
C THR A 55 -10.83 28.46 14.78
N VAL A 56 -10.76 27.55 15.72
CA VAL A 56 -11.62 26.35 15.81
C VAL A 56 -12.79 26.64 16.74
N THR A 57 -13.99 26.29 16.31
CA THR A 57 -15.20 26.41 17.13
C THR A 57 -15.26 25.27 18.17
N PRO A 58 -15.99 25.44 19.29
CA PRO A 58 -16.17 24.36 20.26
C PRO A 58 -16.79 23.09 19.66
N GLN A 59 -17.68 23.22 18.67
CA GLN A 59 -18.31 22.09 18.01
C GLN A 59 -17.30 21.31 17.14
N GLU A 60 -16.45 22.02 16.40
CA GLU A 60 -15.38 21.40 15.61
C GLU A 60 -14.38 20.66 16.51
N ALA A 61 -13.99 21.29 17.63
CA ALA A 61 -13.09 20.65 18.59
C ALA A 61 -13.67 19.33 19.14
N VAL A 62 -14.97 19.29 19.46
CA VAL A 62 -15.65 18.06 19.91
C VAL A 62 -15.66 16.99 18.83
N GLN A 63 -15.87 17.38 17.56
CA GLN A 63 -15.88 16.41 16.44
C GLN A 63 -14.50 15.80 16.18
N VAL A 64 -13.45 16.62 16.29
CA VAL A 64 -12.06 16.15 16.16
C VAL A 64 -11.70 15.24 17.34
N GLN A 65 -12.05 15.67 18.57
CA GLN A 65 -11.75 14.85 19.75
C GLN A 65 -12.40 13.47 19.67
N ALA A 66 -13.63 13.38 19.21
CA ALA A 66 -14.30 12.08 19.04
C ALA A 66 -13.56 11.16 18.06
N LEU A 67 -12.99 11.69 16.98
CA LEU A 67 -12.21 10.91 16.03
C LEU A 67 -10.85 10.46 16.61
N VAL A 68 -10.19 11.34 17.38
CA VAL A 68 -8.94 11.00 18.08
C VAL A 68 -9.19 9.93 19.15
N ASP A 69 -10.28 10.05 19.91
CA ASP A 69 -10.68 9.05 20.91
C ASP A 69 -10.97 7.69 20.24
N GLU A 70 -11.65 7.68 19.09
CA GLU A 70 -11.91 6.48 18.30
C GLU A 70 -10.61 5.83 17.82
N ARG A 71 -9.66 6.61 17.29
CA ARG A 71 -8.34 6.14 16.85
C ARG A 71 -7.57 5.46 17.99
N ILE A 72 -7.57 6.08 19.17
CA ILE A 72 -6.90 5.57 20.36
C ILE A 72 -7.59 4.30 20.87
N ALA A 73 -8.91 4.30 20.97
CA ALA A 73 -9.69 3.20 21.54
C ALA A 73 -9.68 1.95 20.64
N THR A 74 -9.80 2.14 19.33
CA THR A 74 -9.91 1.03 18.38
C THR A 74 -8.58 0.53 17.87
N ARG A 75 -7.54 1.34 17.93
CA ARG A 75 -6.20 1.09 17.33
C ARG A 75 -6.26 0.87 15.82
N LYS A 76 -7.37 1.18 15.16
CA LYS A 76 -7.48 1.13 13.71
C LYS A 76 -6.62 2.21 13.07
N PRO A 77 -5.88 1.93 12.00
CA PRO A 77 -5.19 2.95 11.21
C PRO A 77 -6.09 4.14 10.87
N ALA A 78 -5.52 5.36 10.87
CA ALA A 78 -6.24 6.57 10.49
C ALA A 78 -6.92 6.43 9.12
N ALA A 79 -6.27 5.76 8.17
CA ALA A 79 -6.80 5.47 6.84
C ALA A 79 -8.16 4.75 6.86
N TYR A 80 -8.37 3.81 7.78
CA TYR A 80 -9.65 3.11 7.90
C TYR A 80 -10.75 3.98 8.50
N LEU A 81 -10.39 4.89 9.41
CA LEU A 81 -11.35 5.84 10.01
C LEU A 81 -11.78 6.92 9.02
N THR A 82 -10.85 7.34 8.16
CA THR A 82 -11.11 8.36 7.13
C THR A 82 -11.65 7.76 5.82
N ARG A 83 -11.54 6.44 5.63
CA ARG A 83 -11.84 5.74 4.38
C ARG A 83 -11.01 6.27 3.21
N GLU A 84 -9.82 6.76 3.50
CA GLU A 84 -8.92 7.36 2.52
C GLU A 84 -7.47 7.03 2.86
N ALA A 85 -6.66 6.80 1.84
CA ALA A 85 -5.21 6.69 1.92
C ALA A 85 -4.61 7.34 0.67
N TRP A 86 -3.34 7.73 0.77
CA TRP A 86 -2.60 8.35 -0.33
C TRP A 86 -1.34 7.56 -0.62
N LEU A 87 -1.07 7.32 -1.89
CA LEU A 87 0.14 6.65 -2.36
C LEU A 87 0.65 7.39 -3.60
N GLN A 88 1.88 7.91 -3.56
CA GLN A 88 2.48 8.72 -4.63
C GLN A 88 1.56 9.88 -5.09
N GLY A 89 0.94 10.58 -4.14
CA GLY A 89 0.04 11.70 -4.43
C GLY A 89 -1.32 11.31 -5.01
N VAL A 90 -1.60 10.02 -5.17
CA VAL A 90 -2.88 9.50 -5.68
C VAL A 90 -3.77 9.06 -4.51
N PRO A 91 -5.04 9.54 -4.44
CA PRO A 91 -5.96 9.17 -3.37
C PRO A 91 -6.66 7.84 -3.65
N PHE A 92 -6.72 6.96 -2.65
CA PHE A 92 -7.41 5.67 -2.71
C PHE A 92 -8.47 5.57 -1.61
N TYR A 93 -9.61 4.95 -1.95
CA TYR A 93 -10.52 4.44 -0.94
C TYR A 93 -9.91 3.21 -0.27
N ILE A 94 -10.07 3.10 1.04
CA ILE A 94 -9.59 1.97 1.82
C ILE A 94 -10.53 1.65 2.99
N ASP A 95 -10.66 0.37 3.31
CA ASP A 95 -11.29 -0.12 4.53
C ASP A 95 -10.64 -1.44 4.98
N GLU A 96 -11.15 -2.01 6.05
CA GLU A 96 -10.58 -3.18 6.73
C GLU A 96 -10.55 -4.47 5.88
N ARG A 97 -11.11 -4.45 4.67
CA ARG A 97 -11.08 -5.57 3.71
C ARG A 97 -9.75 -5.71 2.99
N SER A 98 -8.92 -4.64 2.99
CA SER A 98 -7.61 -4.65 2.34
C SER A 98 -6.57 -3.89 3.17
N ILE A 99 -5.29 -4.16 2.97
CA ILE A 99 -4.22 -3.40 3.63
C ILE A 99 -4.18 -1.96 3.16
N VAL A 100 -3.72 -1.06 4.03
CA VAL A 100 -3.45 0.33 3.67
C VAL A 100 -2.30 0.37 2.65
N PRO A 101 -2.46 1.06 1.50
CA PRO A 101 -1.43 1.10 0.45
C PRO A 101 -0.15 1.78 0.95
N ARG A 102 0.99 1.09 0.81
CA ARG A 102 2.31 1.56 1.28
C ARG A 102 3.49 0.91 0.56
N SER A 103 3.28 0.39 -0.65
CA SER A 103 4.31 -0.32 -1.40
C SER A 103 5.41 0.60 -1.92
N PHE A 104 6.68 0.19 -1.79
CA PHE A 104 7.83 0.84 -2.42
C PHE A 104 7.87 0.66 -3.94
N ILE A 105 7.20 -0.37 -4.48
CA ILE A 105 7.01 -0.49 -5.93
C ILE A 105 6.28 0.74 -6.49
N ALA A 106 5.38 1.34 -5.73
CA ALA A 106 4.67 2.55 -6.14
C ALA A 106 5.61 3.75 -6.37
N GLU A 107 6.63 3.90 -5.52
CA GLU A 107 7.67 4.91 -5.67
C GLU A 107 8.47 4.69 -6.96
N LEU A 108 8.89 3.43 -7.20
CA LEU A 108 9.61 3.07 -8.41
C LEU A 108 8.78 3.26 -9.70
N ILE A 109 7.46 3.02 -9.65
CA ILE A 109 6.56 3.33 -10.77
C ILE A 109 6.53 4.84 -11.03
N ALA A 110 6.41 5.65 -9.98
CA ALA A 110 6.31 7.10 -10.09
C ALA A 110 7.61 7.75 -10.62
N ASP A 111 8.76 7.22 -10.21
CA ASP A 111 10.08 7.76 -10.53
C ASP A 111 10.74 7.10 -11.76
N GLY A 112 10.09 6.11 -12.40
CA GLY A 112 10.64 5.35 -13.52
C GLY A 112 11.80 4.43 -13.13
N GLY A 113 11.82 3.94 -11.89
CA GLY A 113 12.94 3.22 -11.30
C GLY A 113 13.28 1.88 -11.96
N PHE A 114 12.42 1.36 -12.85
CA PHE A 114 12.68 0.18 -13.66
C PHE A 114 12.25 0.35 -15.14
N ASP A 115 12.06 1.57 -15.61
CA ASP A 115 11.66 1.85 -17.01
C ASP A 115 12.69 1.37 -18.02
N ASP A 116 13.97 1.30 -17.65
CA ASP A 116 15.05 0.80 -18.52
C ASP A 116 14.85 -0.68 -18.94
N TRP A 117 14.08 -1.44 -18.19
CA TRP A 117 13.71 -2.84 -18.52
C TRP A 117 12.40 -2.96 -19.29
N LEU A 118 11.64 -1.85 -19.39
CA LEU A 118 10.40 -1.77 -20.16
C LEU A 118 10.70 -1.20 -21.56
N GLY A 119 9.72 -1.28 -22.45
CA GLY A 119 9.89 -0.73 -23.80
C GLY A 119 8.58 -0.69 -24.57
N ASP A 120 8.69 -0.34 -25.86
CA ASP A 120 7.51 -0.29 -26.76
C ASP A 120 6.76 -1.62 -26.86
N HIS A 121 7.35 -2.73 -26.43
CA HIS A 121 6.73 -4.05 -26.38
C HIS A 121 5.84 -4.24 -25.14
N THR A 122 6.03 -3.46 -24.08
CA THR A 122 5.27 -3.59 -22.83
C THR A 122 3.82 -3.19 -23.05
N ARG A 123 2.90 -4.14 -22.96
CA ARG A 123 1.45 -3.95 -23.19
C ARG A 123 0.60 -4.54 -22.07
N ARG A 124 1.04 -5.63 -21.49
CA ARG A 124 0.27 -6.34 -20.47
C ARG A 124 1.01 -6.41 -19.14
N VAL A 125 0.37 -5.87 -18.12
CA VAL A 125 0.90 -5.83 -16.75
C VAL A 125 0.02 -6.69 -15.84
N LEU A 126 0.63 -7.44 -14.95
CA LEU A 126 -0.05 -8.12 -13.85
C LEU A 126 0.35 -7.44 -12.53
N ASP A 127 -0.63 -6.93 -11.80
CA ASP A 127 -0.50 -6.59 -10.39
C ASP A 127 -0.99 -7.78 -9.57
N LEU A 128 -0.05 -8.58 -9.08
CA LEU A 128 -0.33 -9.81 -8.34
C LEU A 128 -0.33 -9.55 -6.84
N CYS A 129 -1.34 -10.03 -6.13
CA CYS A 129 -1.71 -9.62 -4.77
C CYS A 129 -2.11 -8.14 -4.74
N THR A 130 -3.00 -7.76 -5.67
CA THR A 130 -3.36 -6.36 -5.95
C THR A 130 -3.98 -5.62 -4.75
N GLY A 131 -4.55 -6.35 -3.79
CA GLY A 131 -5.14 -5.78 -2.59
C GLY A 131 -6.24 -4.76 -2.92
N ASN A 132 -6.01 -3.49 -2.55
CA ASN A 132 -6.90 -2.38 -2.87
C ASN A 132 -6.78 -1.86 -4.32
N GLY A 133 -5.95 -2.47 -5.16
CA GLY A 133 -5.75 -2.08 -6.56
C GLY A 133 -4.81 -0.89 -6.77
N SER A 134 -4.09 -0.43 -5.74
CA SER A 134 -3.28 0.79 -5.85
C SER A 134 -2.15 0.66 -6.87
N LEU A 135 -1.40 -0.46 -6.90
CA LEU A 135 -0.34 -0.67 -7.89
C LEU A 135 -0.92 -0.80 -9.30
N ALA A 136 -2.06 -1.53 -9.47
CA ALA A 136 -2.74 -1.61 -10.76
C ALA A 136 -3.12 -0.23 -11.30
N VAL A 137 -3.68 0.64 -10.45
CA VAL A 137 -4.04 2.03 -10.80
C VAL A 137 -2.79 2.83 -11.18
N LEU A 138 -1.73 2.77 -10.37
CA LEU A 138 -0.48 3.49 -10.64
C LEU A 138 0.19 3.02 -11.94
N CYS A 139 0.24 1.71 -12.22
CA CYS A 139 0.71 1.17 -13.49
C CYS A 139 -0.10 1.70 -14.68
N ALA A 140 -1.44 1.68 -14.58
CA ALA A 140 -2.29 2.18 -15.64
C ALA A 140 -2.15 3.69 -15.87
N MET A 141 -1.85 4.48 -14.82
CA MET A 141 -1.58 5.92 -14.93
C MET A 141 -0.20 6.22 -15.52
N ALA A 142 0.84 5.51 -15.06
CA ALA A 142 2.22 5.71 -15.51
C ALA A 142 2.39 5.35 -16.98
N TRP A 143 1.77 4.26 -17.44
CA TRP A 143 1.90 3.76 -18.81
C TRP A 143 0.53 3.71 -19.52
N PRO A 144 0.16 4.78 -20.27
CA PRO A 144 -1.16 4.89 -20.90
C PRO A 144 -1.51 3.79 -21.90
N GLU A 145 -0.51 3.10 -22.48
CA GLU A 145 -0.68 2.06 -23.49
C GLU A 145 -0.84 0.64 -22.93
N VAL A 146 -0.69 0.45 -21.60
CA VAL A 146 -0.78 -0.89 -21.02
C VAL A 146 -2.21 -1.22 -20.55
N ILE A 147 -2.53 -2.51 -20.57
CA ILE A 147 -3.70 -3.10 -19.90
C ILE A 147 -3.20 -3.84 -18.68
N VAL A 148 -3.88 -3.66 -17.56
CA VAL A 148 -3.49 -4.22 -16.28
C VAL A 148 -4.50 -5.27 -15.82
N ASP A 149 -4.02 -6.44 -15.47
CA ASP A 149 -4.79 -7.42 -14.71
C ASP A 149 -4.40 -7.30 -13.23
N GLY A 150 -5.35 -6.98 -12.35
CA GLY A 150 -5.17 -6.95 -10.89
C GLY A 150 -5.72 -8.23 -10.28
N ALA A 151 -4.84 -9.08 -9.74
CA ALA A 151 -5.23 -10.38 -9.21
C ALA A 151 -5.05 -10.48 -7.70
N ASP A 152 -6.05 -11.00 -7.00
CA ASP A 152 -6.01 -11.27 -5.55
C ASP A 152 -6.84 -12.50 -5.21
N ILE A 153 -6.48 -13.19 -4.14
CA ILE A 153 -7.25 -14.33 -3.62
C ILE A 153 -8.48 -13.86 -2.83
N SER A 154 -8.46 -12.62 -2.33
CA SER A 154 -9.52 -12.04 -1.51
C SER A 154 -10.54 -11.32 -2.37
N ALA A 155 -11.75 -11.88 -2.49
CA ALA A 155 -12.88 -11.20 -3.12
C ALA A 155 -13.23 -9.86 -2.41
N ASP A 156 -13.01 -9.77 -1.10
CA ASP A 156 -13.22 -8.55 -0.31
C ASP A 156 -12.21 -7.46 -0.69
N ALA A 157 -10.93 -7.81 -0.88
CA ALA A 157 -9.91 -6.89 -1.35
C ALA A 157 -10.21 -6.42 -2.79
N LEU A 158 -10.61 -7.33 -3.68
CA LEU A 158 -11.03 -7.00 -5.04
C LEU A 158 -12.24 -6.08 -5.08
N ALA A 159 -13.17 -6.17 -4.11
CA ALA A 159 -14.27 -5.22 -4.01
C ALA A 159 -13.78 -3.80 -3.66
N VAL A 160 -12.72 -3.65 -2.86
CA VAL A 160 -12.06 -2.36 -2.61
C VAL A 160 -11.33 -1.89 -3.88
N ALA A 161 -10.60 -2.78 -4.56
CA ALA A 161 -9.93 -2.47 -5.83
C ALA A 161 -10.91 -1.99 -6.90
N ALA A 162 -12.11 -2.55 -6.97
CA ALA A 162 -13.16 -2.11 -7.89
C ALA A 162 -13.59 -0.65 -7.62
N ILE A 163 -13.74 -0.26 -6.36
CA ILE A 163 -14.05 1.13 -5.98
C ILE A 163 -12.93 2.07 -6.47
N ASN A 164 -11.67 1.68 -6.29
CA ASN A 164 -10.52 2.50 -6.71
C ASN A 164 -10.41 2.58 -8.23
N ARG A 165 -10.60 1.46 -8.94
CA ARG A 165 -10.65 1.42 -10.40
C ARG A 165 -11.71 2.39 -10.95
N GLU A 166 -12.94 2.37 -10.40
CA GLU A 166 -14.02 3.29 -10.76
C GLU A 166 -13.69 4.74 -10.39
N ARG A 167 -13.16 4.98 -9.19
CA ARG A 167 -12.75 6.32 -8.73
C ARG A 167 -11.80 7.01 -9.71
N HIS A 168 -10.92 6.23 -10.36
CA HIS A 168 -9.92 6.72 -11.30
C HIS A 168 -10.33 6.56 -12.77
N ALA A 169 -11.56 6.13 -13.06
CA ALA A 169 -12.09 5.93 -14.41
C ALA A 169 -11.18 5.02 -15.28
N LEU A 170 -10.78 3.86 -14.70
CA LEU A 170 -9.87 2.90 -15.33
C LEU A 170 -10.55 1.54 -15.62
N GLU A 171 -11.87 1.50 -15.72
CA GLU A 171 -12.65 0.27 -15.92
C GLU A 171 -12.30 -0.44 -17.24
N ASP A 172 -11.96 0.33 -18.27
CA ASP A 172 -11.53 -0.20 -19.58
C ASP A 172 -10.06 -0.60 -19.63
N ARG A 173 -9.28 -0.28 -18.58
CA ARG A 173 -7.83 -0.48 -18.50
C ARG A 173 -7.41 -1.52 -17.47
N ILE A 174 -8.22 -1.75 -16.44
CA ILE A 174 -7.92 -2.67 -15.34
C ILE A 174 -8.99 -3.75 -15.28
N THR A 175 -8.56 -5.01 -15.38
CA THR A 175 -9.40 -6.19 -15.13
C THR A 175 -9.08 -6.76 -13.77
N LEU A 176 -10.08 -6.99 -12.91
CA LEU A 176 -9.89 -7.60 -11.59
C LEU A 176 -10.20 -9.10 -11.67
N ILE A 177 -9.31 -9.91 -11.10
CA ILE A 177 -9.36 -11.39 -11.21
C ILE A 177 -9.21 -12.00 -9.82
N GLU A 178 -10.18 -12.80 -9.39
CA GLU A 178 -10.03 -13.63 -8.19
C GLU A 178 -9.15 -14.85 -8.51
N SER A 179 -7.97 -14.91 -7.84
CA SER A 179 -6.95 -15.92 -8.15
C SER A 179 -6.08 -16.27 -6.93
N ASP A 180 -5.90 -17.54 -6.64
CA ASP A 180 -4.82 -17.99 -5.73
C ASP A 180 -3.48 -17.93 -6.47
N GLY A 181 -2.76 -16.82 -6.28
CA GLY A 181 -1.54 -16.55 -7.04
C GLY A 181 -1.82 -16.52 -8.55
N LEU A 182 -1.09 -17.31 -9.31
CA LEU A 182 -1.17 -17.35 -10.77
C LEU A 182 -2.25 -18.31 -11.32
N ALA A 183 -3.04 -18.96 -10.47
CA ALA A 183 -3.90 -20.08 -10.87
C ALA A 183 -5.01 -19.71 -11.89
N SER A 184 -5.54 -18.49 -11.82
CA SER A 184 -6.64 -18.05 -12.68
C SER A 184 -6.26 -16.92 -13.66
N VAL A 185 -5.00 -16.45 -13.63
CA VAL A 185 -4.55 -15.39 -14.55
C VAL A 185 -4.15 -15.96 -15.92
N ASN A 186 -4.41 -15.19 -16.96
CA ASN A 186 -4.16 -15.63 -18.35
C ASN A 186 -3.06 -14.78 -19.00
N GLY A 187 -1.79 -15.17 -18.77
CA GLY A 187 -0.63 -14.54 -19.41
C GLY A 187 -0.60 -14.72 -20.94
N PRO A 188 0.51 -14.42 -21.62
CA PRO A 188 1.72 -13.89 -20.99
C PRO A 188 1.63 -12.39 -20.65
N TYR A 189 2.42 -11.98 -19.67
CA TYR A 189 2.60 -10.58 -19.23
C TYR A 189 4.00 -10.09 -19.56
N ASP A 190 4.13 -8.79 -19.81
CA ASP A 190 5.40 -8.12 -20.08
C ASP A 190 6.02 -7.57 -18.79
N LEU A 191 5.17 -7.30 -17.79
CA LEU A 191 5.57 -6.88 -16.45
C LEU A 191 4.67 -7.57 -15.43
N ILE A 192 5.27 -8.13 -14.39
CA ILE A 192 4.57 -8.54 -13.17
C ILE A 192 5.07 -7.67 -12.03
N VAL A 193 4.20 -6.92 -11.38
CA VAL A 193 4.48 -6.28 -10.10
C VAL A 193 3.80 -7.07 -8.99
N CYS A 194 4.49 -7.27 -7.88
CA CYS A 194 3.95 -8.10 -6.79
C CYS A 194 4.43 -7.58 -5.42
N ASN A 195 3.47 -7.20 -4.59
CA ASN A 195 3.70 -6.96 -3.16
C ASN A 195 2.92 -8.03 -2.37
N PRO A 196 3.50 -9.23 -2.21
CA PRO A 196 2.80 -10.38 -1.61
C PRO A 196 2.83 -10.34 -0.08
N PRO A 197 2.11 -11.22 0.62
CA PRO A 197 2.32 -11.46 2.03
C PRO A 197 3.73 -12.07 2.26
N TYR A 198 4.62 -11.29 2.87
CA TYR A 198 6.01 -11.68 3.12
C TYR A 198 6.41 -11.63 4.60
N VAL A 199 5.56 -11.18 5.51
CA VAL A 199 5.93 -11.06 6.93
C VAL A 199 6.12 -12.44 7.54
N ASN A 200 7.32 -12.72 8.06
CA ASN A 200 7.63 -13.99 8.70
C ASN A 200 6.88 -14.19 10.03
N ALA A 201 6.75 -15.43 10.49
CA ALA A 201 5.97 -15.77 11.68
C ALA A 201 6.44 -15.07 12.97
N ALA A 202 7.74 -14.81 13.13
CA ALA A 202 8.27 -14.12 14.30
C ALA A 202 7.87 -12.64 14.29
N SER A 203 7.98 -11.99 13.14
CA SER A 203 7.55 -10.60 12.92
C SER A 203 6.04 -10.45 13.08
N MET A 204 5.24 -11.39 12.54
CA MET A 204 3.78 -11.41 12.74
C MET A 204 3.38 -11.41 14.21
N ALA A 205 4.07 -12.19 15.05
CA ALA A 205 3.82 -12.26 16.49
C ALA A 205 4.15 -10.94 17.22
N ALA A 206 5.06 -10.13 16.67
CA ALA A 206 5.54 -8.87 17.25
C ALA A 206 4.81 -7.63 16.73
N LEU A 207 3.91 -7.77 15.74
CA LEU A 207 3.23 -6.63 15.12
C LEU A 207 2.46 -5.77 16.13
N PRO A 208 2.53 -4.43 16.01
CA PRO A 208 1.66 -3.50 16.75
C PRO A 208 0.18 -3.78 16.53
N ALA A 209 -0.65 -3.27 17.42
CA ALA A 209 -2.11 -3.46 17.36
C ALA A 209 -2.73 -2.92 16.05
N GLU A 210 -2.18 -1.86 15.53
CA GLU A 210 -2.61 -1.21 14.29
C GLU A 210 -2.47 -2.12 13.07
N TYR A 211 -1.38 -2.86 12.96
CA TYR A 211 -1.17 -3.86 11.90
C TYR A 211 -2.08 -5.09 12.05
N ARG A 212 -2.49 -5.42 13.27
CA ARG A 212 -3.45 -6.50 13.52
C ARG A 212 -4.89 -6.12 13.14
N ALA A 213 -5.15 -4.85 12.88
CA ALA A 213 -6.42 -4.40 12.34
C ALA A 213 -6.52 -4.64 10.81
N GLU A 214 -5.40 -4.93 10.16
CA GLU A 214 -5.33 -5.29 8.75
C GLU A 214 -5.60 -6.80 8.54
N PRO A 215 -6.04 -7.22 7.34
CA PRO A 215 -6.22 -8.64 7.04
C PRO A 215 -4.91 -9.44 7.20
N GLU A 216 -4.90 -10.46 8.04
CA GLU A 216 -3.74 -11.32 8.27
C GLU A 216 -3.27 -11.98 6.97
N LEU A 217 -4.21 -12.34 6.08
CA LEU A 217 -3.93 -12.93 4.77
C LEU A 217 -3.00 -12.05 3.90
N ALA A 218 -3.08 -10.74 4.04
CA ALA A 218 -2.27 -9.81 3.27
C ALA A 218 -0.86 -9.57 3.86
N LEU A 219 -0.58 -10.11 5.05
CA LEU A 219 0.69 -9.92 5.75
C LEU A 219 1.48 -11.21 5.91
N ALA A 220 0.83 -12.30 6.31
CA ALA A 220 1.48 -13.53 6.75
C ALA A 220 2.12 -14.31 5.59
N GLY A 221 3.45 -14.30 5.52
CA GLY A 221 4.27 -14.99 4.50
C GLY A 221 4.76 -16.38 4.89
N GLY A 222 4.28 -16.94 6.02
CA GLY A 222 4.72 -18.25 6.52
C GLY A 222 5.90 -18.16 7.49
N ALA A 223 6.60 -19.27 7.69
CA ALA A 223 7.66 -19.37 8.69
C ALA A 223 8.80 -18.37 8.47
N ASP A 224 9.24 -18.21 7.23
CA ASP A 224 10.34 -17.34 6.80
C ASP A 224 9.92 -16.21 5.84
N GLY A 225 8.62 -16.02 5.65
CA GLY A 225 8.09 -15.00 4.73
C GLY A 225 8.10 -15.40 3.25
N MET A 226 8.60 -16.58 2.89
CA MET A 226 8.87 -16.96 1.51
C MET A 226 7.84 -17.95 0.91
N ASP A 227 6.77 -18.30 1.62
CA ASP A 227 5.84 -19.36 1.14
C ASP A 227 5.15 -18.98 -0.17
N PHE A 228 4.65 -17.74 -0.29
CA PHE A 228 4.06 -17.26 -1.54
C PHE A 228 5.12 -17.07 -2.62
N ILE A 229 6.26 -16.51 -2.28
CA ILE A 229 7.35 -16.20 -3.24
C ILE A 229 7.92 -17.47 -3.89
N ARG A 230 8.01 -18.57 -3.15
CA ARG A 230 8.40 -19.89 -3.73
C ARG A 230 7.40 -20.35 -4.79
N ARG A 231 6.10 -20.19 -4.56
CA ARG A 231 5.05 -20.52 -5.53
C ARG A 231 5.09 -19.57 -6.74
N LEU A 232 5.29 -18.29 -6.49
CA LEU A 232 5.41 -17.28 -7.53
C LEU A 232 6.55 -17.64 -8.50
N PHE A 233 7.77 -17.83 -8.02
CA PHE A 233 8.91 -18.13 -8.89
C PHE A 233 8.79 -19.48 -9.62
N ALA A 234 8.11 -20.45 -9.03
CA ALA A 234 7.84 -21.74 -9.71
C ALA A 234 6.85 -21.56 -10.88
N GLY A 235 5.91 -20.62 -10.80
CA GLY A 235 4.86 -20.44 -11.80
C GLY A 235 5.11 -19.28 -12.78
N ALA A 236 5.79 -18.22 -12.37
CA ALA A 236 5.94 -16.98 -13.13
C ALA A 236 6.46 -17.20 -14.57
N PRO A 237 7.46 -18.04 -14.84
CA PRO A 237 7.98 -18.20 -16.20
C PRO A 237 6.93 -18.63 -17.25
N ALA A 238 5.88 -19.35 -16.81
CA ALA A 238 4.79 -19.77 -17.72
C ALA A 238 3.81 -18.64 -18.05
N HIS A 239 3.86 -17.53 -17.29
CA HIS A 239 2.99 -16.38 -17.44
C HIS A 239 3.72 -15.12 -17.93
N MET A 240 4.99 -15.22 -18.29
CA MET A 240 5.84 -14.11 -18.72
C MET A 240 6.19 -14.23 -20.21
N THR A 241 6.29 -13.07 -20.89
CA THR A 241 6.88 -13.00 -22.24
C THR A 241 8.40 -13.18 -22.18
N GLU A 242 9.06 -13.35 -23.33
CA GLU A 242 10.51 -13.55 -23.39
C GLU A 242 11.33 -12.41 -22.78
N HIS A 243 10.80 -11.19 -22.82
CA HIS A 243 11.47 -9.97 -22.31
C HIS A 243 10.80 -9.41 -21.04
N ALA A 244 9.92 -10.19 -20.44
CA ALA A 244 9.21 -9.74 -19.25
C ALA A 244 10.13 -9.64 -18.03
N VAL A 245 9.78 -8.72 -17.15
CA VAL A 245 10.39 -8.60 -15.83
C VAL A 245 9.37 -8.77 -14.72
N LEU A 246 9.85 -9.22 -13.57
CA LEU A 246 9.07 -9.32 -12.34
C LEU A 246 9.69 -8.40 -11.30
N VAL A 247 8.91 -7.44 -10.79
CA VAL A 247 9.29 -6.53 -9.70
C VAL A 247 8.58 -7.00 -8.44
N LEU A 248 9.36 -7.36 -7.44
CA LEU A 248 8.89 -8.01 -6.22
C LEU A 248 9.31 -7.23 -4.97
N GLU A 249 8.35 -6.90 -4.13
CA GLU A 249 8.60 -6.37 -2.79
C GLU A 249 8.66 -7.51 -1.77
N ILE A 250 9.65 -7.46 -0.89
CA ILE A 250 9.86 -8.43 0.18
C ILE A 250 10.07 -7.78 1.55
N GLY A 251 9.96 -6.46 1.63
CA GLY A 251 10.21 -5.70 2.86
C GLY A 251 11.58 -6.02 3.47
N ASN A 252 11.62 -6.23 4.78
CA ASN A 252 12.86 -6.50 5.50
C ASN A 252 13.32 -7.98 5.47
N GLU A 253 12.80 -8.80 4.54
CA GLU A 253 13.01 -10.25 4.54
C GLU A 253 14.19 -10.69 3.63
N ARG A 254 15.05 -9.76 3.20
CA ARG A 254 16.22 -10.07 2.34
C ARG A 254 17.07 -11.24 2.82
N PRO A 255 17.42 -11.40 4.10
CA PRO A 255 18.20 -12.57 4.54
C PRO A 255 17.50 -13.91 4.30
N PHE A 256 16.18 -13.95 4.46
CA PHE A 256 15.39 -15.15 4.19
C PHE A 256 15.24 -15.40 2.69
N PHE A 257 15.11 -14.32 1.89
CA PHE A 257 15.07 -14.41 0.44
C PHE A 257 16.37 -14.99 -0.12
N GLU A 258 17.52 -14.44 0.25
CA GLU A 258 18.85 -14.91 -0.18
C GLU A 258 19.12 -16.36 0.25
N ALA A 259 18.65 -16.76 1.43
CA ALA A 259 18.74 -18.15 1.89
C ALA A 259 17.83 -19.10 1.08
N ALA A 260 16.63 -18.64 0.69
CA ALA A 260 15.68 -19.45 -0.09
C ALA A 260 16.07 -19.58 -1.58
N PHE A 261 16.72 -18.52 -2.14
CA PHE A 261 17.03 -18.42 -3.56
C PHE A 261 18.51 -18.06 -3.82
N PRO A 262 19.50 -18.82 -3.31
CA PRO A 262 20.92 -18.42 -3.30
C PRO A 262 21.58 -18.35 -4.69
N LEU A 263 20.93 -18.88 -5.73
CA LEU A 263 21.45 -18.90 -7.09
C LEU A 263 20.63 -18.06 -8.08
N LEU A 264 19.56 -17.41 -7.60
CA LEU A 264 18.73 -16.58 -8.46
C LEU A 264 19.41 -15.22 -8.67
N PRO A 265 19.77 -14.84 -9.92
CA PRO A 265 20.29 -13.53 -10.20
C PRO A 265 19.15 -12.50 -10.06
N VAL A 266 19.37 -11.45 -9.27
CA VAL A 266 18.39 -10.37 -9.06
C VAL A 266 19.08 -9.02 -9.14
N VAL A 267 18.32 -8.00 -9.48
CA VAL A 267 18.73 -6.59 -9.36
C VAL A 267 17.96 -6.02 -8.17
N TRP A 268 18.67 -5.57 -7.15
CA TRP A 268 18.07 -4.82 -6.05
C TRP A 268 17.83 -3.39 -6.50
N LEU A 269 16.61 -2.89 -6.26
CA LEU A 269 16.18 -1.55 -6.65
C LEU A 269 16.26 -0.62 -5.44
N ASP A 270 16.85 0.56 -5.64
CA ASP A 270 17.00 1.58 -4.61
C ASP A 270 15.66 2.30 -4.38
N THR A 271 15.25 2.41 -3.12
CA THR A 271 14.01 3.04 -2.69
C THR A 271 14.29 4.03 -1.55
N SER A 272 13.31 4.84 -1.18
CA SER A 272 13.42 5.75 -0.04
C SER A 272 13.76 5.05 1.29
N SER A 273 13.54 3.74 1.38
CA SER A 273 13.83 2.90 2.56
C SER A 273 15.14 2.11 2.47
N GLY A 274 15.83 2.16 1.34
CA GLY A 274 17.09 1.44 1.08
C GLY A 274 17.03 0.56 -0.17
N ASP A 275 18.09 -0.26 -0.34
CA ASP A 275 18.33 -1.11 -1.51
C ASP A 275 18.11 -2.60 -1.22
N ASP A 276 17.29 -2.95 -0.27
CA ASP A 276 17.11 -4.32 0.23
C ASP A 276 15.66 -4.80 0.33
N GLN A 277 14.70 -4.01 -0.15
CA GLN A 277 13.27 -4.29 0.01
C GLN A 277 12.52 -4.62 -1.27
N VAL A 278 13.02 -4.15 -2.42
CA VAL A 278 12.43 -4.42 -3.74
C VAL A 278 13.49 -4.97 -4.68
N LEU A 279 13.12 -5.98 -5.43
CA LEU A 279 14.02 -6.62 -6.39
C LEU A 279 13.34 -6.82 -7.75
N LEU A 280 14.16 -6.95 -8.79
CA LEU A 280 13.76 -7.24 -10.15
C LEU A 280 14.44 -8.56 -10.61
N VAL A 281 13.66 -9.39 -11.28
CA VAL A 281 14.08 -10.66 -11.90
C VAL A 281 13.72 -10.67 -13.38
#